data_cb4e2d4b2592544ae58a27c375674141
#
_entry.id   cb4e2d4b2592544ae58a27c375674141
#
_cell.length_a   1.000
_cell.length_b   1.000
_cell.length_c   1.000
_cell.angle_alpha   90.00
_cell.angle_beta   90.00
_cell.angle_gamma   90.00
#
_symmetry.space_group_name_H-M   'P 1'
#
loop_
_entity.id
_entity.type
_entity.pdbx_description
1 polymer ?
#
loop_
_entity_poly.entity_id
_entity_poly.type
_entity_poly.pdbx_seq_one_letter_code
_entity_poly.pdbx_strand_id
1 'polypeptide(L)'
;MNLHLAVGPTRPDGYHELATVFQALSFGDTVTITPASAFSLSCVPDLGLAGSANLAYRAACEMSARFGRPLGYSIAIEKRIPAGGGLGGASTDAAAVVEGLATLWGLNVAGPEVLDLARSLGADVPFFFEGGAALFTGRGDVLDRPLRSLDAPIVLVKPAEP
;
A
#
# COMPACT_ATOMS: atom_id res chain seq x y z
N MET A 1 -3.67 -6.65 -7.72
CA MET A 1 -4.78 -7.65 -7.64
C MET A 1 -4.23 -9.02 -7.29
N ASN A 2 -5.07 -9.90 -6.73
CA ASN A 2 -4.71 -11.29 -6.50
C ASN A 2 -5.07 -12.10 -7.74
N LEU A 3 -4.10 -12.79 -8.35
CA LEU A 3 -4.33 -13.78 -9.40
C LEU A 3 -4.72 -15.14 -8.80
N HIS A 4 -4.28 -15.40 -7.59
CA HIS A 4 -4.58 -16.59 -6.81
C HIS A 4 -4.58 -16.26 -5.33
N LEU A 5 -5.47 -16.88 -4.56
CA LEU A 5 -5.50 -16.81 -3.10
C LEU A 5 -5.91 -18.16 -2.55
N ALA A 6 -5.01 -18.81 -1.84
CA ALA A 6 -5.28 -19.98 -1.03
C ALA A 6 -5.32 -19.59 0.45
N VAL A 7 -6.36 -20.06 1.14
CA VAL A 7 -6.55 -19.84 2.58
C VAL A 7 -6.28 -21.14 3.30
N GLY A 8 -5.27 -21.14 4.15
CA GLY A 8 -4.84 -22.27 4.95
C GLY A 8 -5.46 -22.27 6.35
N PRO A 9 -4.90 -23.06 7.27
CA PRO A 9 -5.37 -23.16 8.66
C PRO A 9 -5.28 -21.82 9.39
N THR A 10 -6.09 -21.70 10.46
CA THR A 10 -5.98 -20.58 11.39
C THR A 10 -4.67 -20.63 12.14
N ARG A 11 -3.99 -19.52 12.23
CA ARG A 11 -2.74 -19.30 12.93
C ARG A 11 -2.99 -19.01 14.42
N PRO A 12 -1.95 -19.16 15.29
CA PRO A 12 -2.09 -18.82 16.71
C PRO A 12 -2.45 -17.34 16.97
N ASP A 13 -2.14 -16.45 16.02
CA ASP A 13 -2.45 -15.01 16.08
C ASP A 13 -3.91 -14.67 15.65
N GLY A 14 -4.72 -15.69 15.34
CA GLY A 14 -6.14 -15.55 14.91
C GLY A 14 -6.33 -15.26 13.43
N TYR A 15 -5.26 -15.05 12.67
CA TYR A 15 -5.30 -14.92 11.22
C TYR A 15 -5.24 -16.29 10.53
N HIS A 16 -5.50 -16.34 9.24
CA HIS A 16 -5.27 -17.53 8.42
C HIS A 16 -3.89 -17.49 7.78
N GLU A 17 -3.29 -18.67 7.62
CA GLU A 17 -2.16 -18.80 6.71
C GLU A 17 -2.64 -18.60 5.28
N LEU A 18 -1.97 -17.73 4.54
CA LEU A 18 -2.32 -17.41 3.16
C LEU A 18 -1.16 -17.77 2.23
N ALA A 19 -1.52 -18.18 1.00
CA ALA A 19 -0.60 -18.17 -0.14
C ALA A 19 -1.29 -17.42 -1.26
N THR A 20 -0.73 -16.28 -1.66
CA THR A 20 -1.35 -15.41 -2.65
C THR A 20 -0.36 -14.99 -3.73
N VAL A 21 -0.80 -15.03 -4.97
CA VAL A 21 -0.08 -14.48 -6.10
C VAL A 21 -0.65 -13.10 -6.38
N PHE A 22 0.14 -12.09 -6.06
CA PHE A 22 -0.17 -10.70 -6.43
C PHE A 22 0.35 -10.38 -7.83
N GLN A 23 -0.36 -9.49 -8.52
CA GLN A 23 0.04 -8.86 -9.76
C GLN A 23 -0.23 -7.37 -9.70
N ALA A 24 0.81 -6.57 -9.93
CA ALA A 24 0.66 -5.12 -10.12
C ALA A 24 -0.03 -4.84 -11.46
N LEU A 25 -0.83 -3.78 -11.49
CA LEU A 25 -1.51 -3.30 -12.69
C LEU A 25 -0.90 -1.95 -13.10
N SER A 26 -1.01 -1.61 -14.38
CA SER A 26 -0.66 -0.28 -14.90
C SER A 26 -1.69 0.79 -14.54
N PHE A 27 -2.81 0.40 -13.93
CA PHE A 27 -3.85 1.28 -13.44
C PHE A 27 -3.62 1.59 -11.97
N GLY A 28 -3.49 2.86 -11.61
CA GLY A 28 -3.14 3.28 -10.27
C GLY A 28 -3.55 4.72 -9.95
N ASP A 29 -3.42 5.07 -8.68
CA ASP A 29 -3.56 6.42 -8.17
C ASP A 29 -2.26 7.21 -8.37
N THR A 30 -2.33 8.54 -8.24
CA THR A 30 -1.15 9.41 -8.24
C THR A 30 -0.98 10.05 -6.87
N VAL A 31 0.18 9.86 -6.25
CA VAL A 31 0.54 10.48 -4.97
C VAL A 31 1.62 11.52 -5.21
N THR A 32 1.33 12.77 -4.84
CA THR A 32 2.26 13.89 -4.93
C THR A 32 2.61 14.38 -3.54
N ILE A 33 3.90 14.44 -3.21
CA ILE A 33 4.42 14.93 -1.92
C ILE A 33 5.22 16.18 -2.17
N THR A 34 4.80 17.31 -1.58
CA THR A 34 5.47 18.60 -1.72
C THR A 34 5.84 19.18 -0.37
N PRO A 35 7.01 19.86 -0.22
CA PRO A 35 7.35 20.56 1.01
C PRO A 35 6.28 21.59 1.39
N ALA A 36 5.96 21.66 2.69
CA ALA A 36 4.97 22.59 3.24
C ALA A 36 5.34 22.99 4.68
N SER A 37 4.78 24.07 5.17
CA SER A 37 4.99 24.52 6.56
C SER A 37 4.26 23.66 7.60
N ALA A 38 3.23 22.92 7.18
CA ALA A 38 2.45 22.04 8.03
C ALA A 38 2.02 20.80 7.21
N PHE A 39 1.79 19.69 7.92
CA PHE A 39 1.29 18.46 7.32
C PHE A 39 -0.17 18.61 6.89
N SER A 40 -0.45 18.21 5.66
CA SER A 40 -1.80 18.04 5.14
C SER A 40 -1.88 16.86 4.20
N LEU A 41 -3.04 16.22 4.12
CA LEU A 41 -3.34 15.20 3.14
C LEU A 41 -4.72 15.47 2.52
N SER A 42 -4.78 15.43 1.20
CA SER A 42 -6.01 15.58 0.42
C SER A 42 -6.18 14.45 -0.58
N CYS A 43 -7.42 14.08 -0.87
CA CYS A 43 -7.77 13.11 -1.89
C CYS A 43 -8.77 13.72 -2.87
N VAL A 44 -8.60 13.44 -4.16
CA VAL A 44 -9.55 13.84 -5.22
C VAL A 44 -9.91 12.61 -6.04
N PRO A 45 -11.20 12.20 -6.12
CA PRO A 45 -12.33 12.73 -5.34
C PRO A 45 -12.17 12.48 -3.85
N ASP A 46 -12.82 13.30 -3.04
CA ASP A 46 -12.86 13.11 -1.59
C ASP A 46 -13.67 11.85 -1.24
N LEU A 47 -13.05 10.94 -0.51
CA LEU A 47 -13.66 9.68 -0.08
C LEU A 47 -14.31 9.77 1.31
N GLY A 48 -14.32 10.95 1.94
CA GLY A 48 -14.82 11.13 3.30
C GLY A 48 -13.95 10.48 4.39
N LEU A 49 -12.72 10.08 4.07
CA LEU A 49 -11.78 9.45 5.00
C LEU A 49 -10.79 10.50 5.52
N ALA A 50 -11.06 11.05 6.67
CA ALA A 50 -10.20 12.05 7.32
C ALA A 50 -9.26 11.41 8.35
N GLY A 51 -8.07 12.01 8.52
CA GLY A 51 -7.10 11.64 9.55
C GLY A 51 -6.74 10.15 9.51
N SER A 52 -6.74 9.51 10.68
CA SER A 52 -6.32 8.10 10.85
C SER A 52 -7.22 7.06 10.16
N ALA A 53 -8.40 7.45 9.68
CA ALA A 53 -9.22 6.58 8.84
C ALA A 53 -8.61 6.38 7.43
N ASN A 54 -7.75 7.30 7.00
CA ASN A 54 -7.01 7.18 5.75
C ASN A 54 -5.65 6.49 6.00
N LEU A 55 -5.40 5.37 5.30
CA LEU A 55 -4.17 4.59 5.50
C LEU A 55 -2.90 5.34 5.09
N ALA A 56 -2.98 6.18 4.05
CA ALA A 56 -1.87 7.03 3.63
C ALA A 56 -1.54 8.12 4.67
N TYR A 57 -2.56 8.67 5.34
CA TYR A 57 -2.35 9.58 6.48
C TYR A 57 -1.64 8.88 7.65
N ARG A 58 -2.11 7.67 7.99
CA ARG A 58 -1.44 6.85 9.01
C ARG A 58 -0.01 6.55 8.65
N ALA A 59 0.25 6.17 7.40
CA ALA A 59 1.59 5.90 6.88
C ALA A 59 2.53 7.10 7.09
N ALA A 60 2.09 8.31 6.77
CA ALA A 60 2.89 9.52 7.00
C ALA A 60 3.19 9.74 8.49
N CYS A 61 2.18 9.61 9.35
CA CYS A 61 2.35 9.77 10.80
C CYS A 61 3.30 8.72 11.40
N GLU A 62 3.15 7.45 11.02
CA GLU A 62 4.00 6.36 11.51
C GLU A 62 5.44 6.49 10.99
N MET A 63 5.65 6.93 9.75
CA MET A 63 6.96 7.28 9.21
C MET A 63 7.62 8.38 10.04
N SER A 64 6.91 9.47 10.30
CA SER A 64 7.41 10.58 11.13
C SER A 64 7.81 10.12 12.54
N ALA A 65 6.95 9.36 13.19
CA ALA A 65 7.18 8.87 14.54
C ALA A 65 8.38 7.90 14.61
N ARG A 66 8.45 6.96 13.67
CA ARG A 66 9.49 5.92 13.66
C ARG A 66 10.89 6.47 13.38
N PHE A 67 10.99 7.39 12.43
CA PHE A 67 12.28 7.94 11.99
C PHE A 67 12.62 9.31 12.61
N GLY A 68 11.78 9.84 13.51
CA GLY A 68 12.00 11.11 14.20
C GLY A 68 12.10 12.30 13.23
N ARG A 69 11.37 12.27 12.11
CA ARG A 69 11.39 13.32 11.09
C ARG A 69 10.10 14.13 11.11
N PRO A 70 10.18 15.46 11.04
CA PRO A 70 8.99 16.30 11.01
C PRO A 70 8.20 16.12 9.70
N LEU A 71 6.86 16.16 9.78
CA LEU A 71 5.98 16.14 8.62
C LEU A 71 5.77 17.56 8.07
N GLY A 72 6.78 18.10 7.43
CA GLY A 72 6.72 19.36 6.70
C GLY A 72 6.30 19.18 5.24
N TYR A 73 5.21 18.45 4.97
CA TYR A 73 4.78 18.08 3.62
C TYR A 73 3.27 18.19 3.45
N SER A 74 2.86 18.59 2.24
CA SER A 74 1.50 18.41 1.73
C SER A 74 1.48 17.18 0.82
N ILE A 75 0.55 16.28 1.07
CA ILE A 75 0.34 15.05 0.28
C ILE A 75 -1.00 15.18 -0.44
N ALA A 76 -0.97 15.11 -1.77
CA ALA A 76 -2.16 15.09 -2.62
C ALA A 76 -2.28 13.73 -3.31
N ILE A 77 -3.46 13.10 -3.23
CA ILE A 77 -3.76 11.81 -3.84
C ILE A 77 -4.87 11.99 -4.87
N GLU A 78 -4.54 11.74 -6.14
CA GLU A 78 -5.52 11.65 -7.22
C GLU A 78 -5.99 10.20 -7.33
N LYS A 79 -7.21 9.93 -6.88
CA LYS A 79 -7.80 8.59 -6.83
C LYS A 79 -8.40 8.19 -8.17
N ARG A 80 -7.92 7.08 -8.70
CA ARG A 80 -8.46 6.40 -9.89
C ARG A 80 -8.92 4.99 -9.54
N ILE A 81 -8.25 4.34 -8.57
CA ILE A 81 -8.63 3.01 -8.08
C ILE A 81 -9.96 3.13 -7.32
N PRO A 82 -11.01 2.41 -7.73
CA PRO A 82 -12.30 2.46 -7.07
C PRO A 82 -12.21 2.01 -5.61
N ALA A 83 -12.73 2.83 -4.69
CA ALA A 83 -12.80 2.46 -3.28
C ALA A 83 -13.69 1.22 -3.09
N GLY A 84 -13.28 0.31 -2.19
CA GLY A 84 -14.01 -0.93 -1.90
C GLY A 84 -13.99 -1.96 -3.04
N GLY A 85 -13.17 -1.77 -4.07
CA GLY A 85 -13.07 -2.68 -5.22
C GLY A 85 -12.15 -3.90 -5.04
N GLY A 86 -11.59 -4.13 -3.86
CA GLY A 86 -10.66 -5.26 -3.64
C GLY A 86 -9.31 -5.13 -4.37
N LEU A 87 -8.97 -3.92 -4.85
CA LEU A 87 -7.76 -3.68 -5.65
C LEU A 87 -6.57 -3.15 -4.83
N GLY A 88 -6.71 -3.09 -3.51
CA GLY A 88 -5.64 -2.64 -2.62
C GLY A 88 -5.31 -1.14 -2.73
N GLY A 89 -6.23 -0.28 -3.21
CA GLY A 89 -5.97 1.13 -3.45
C GLY A 89 -5.45 1.89 -2.22
N ALA A 90 -6.03 1.65 -1.04
CA ALA A 90 -5.55 2.26 0.20
C ALA A 90 -4.13 1.79 0.56
N SER A 91 -3.82 0.51 0.34
CA SER A 91 -2.49 -0.06 0.60
C SER A 91 -1.46 0.46 -0.40
N THR A 92 -1.86 0.65 -1.67
CA THR A 92 -1.01 1.27 -2.70
C THR A 92 -0.65 2.70 -2.33
N ASP A 93 -1.64 3.51 -1.91
CA ASP A 93 -1.42 4.90 -1.49
C ASP A 93 -0.48 4.98 -0.28
N ALA A 94 -0.70 4.11 0.71
CA ALA A 94 0.15 4.05 1.89
C ALA A 94 1.59 3.67 1.54
N ALA A 95 1.79 2.68 0.68
CA ALA A 95 3.11 2.29 0.20
C ALA A 95 3.81 3.44 -0.53
N ALA A 96 3.10 4.15 -1.43
CA ALA A 96 3.63 5.29 -2.15
C ALA A 96 4.04 6.44 -1.20
N VAL A 97 3.29 6.68 -0.14
CA VAL A 97 3.65 7.68 0.90
C VAL A 97 4.89 7.24 1.65
N VAL A 98 4.98 5.98 2.08
CA VAL A 98 6.17 5.45 2.78
C VAL A 98 7.41 5.55 1.89
N GLU A 99 7.32 5.09 0.65
CA GLU A 99 8.40 5.13 -0.33
C GLU A 99 8.85 6.57 -0.63
N GLY A 100 7.88 7.47 -0.88
CA GLY A 100 8.14 8.88 -1.16
C GLY A 100 8.82 9.59 0.00
N LEU A 101 8.33 9.42 1.24
CA LEU A 101 8.95 10.00 2.42
C LEU A 101 10.32 9.38 2.71
N ALA A 102 10.48 8.06 2.56
CA ALA A 102 11.78 7.40 2.72
C ALA A 102 12.80 7.98 1.74
N THR A 103 12.43 8.15 0.47
CA THR A 103 13.27 8.75 -0.57
C THR A 103 13.64 10.19 -0.22
N LEU A 104 12.66 11.04 0.14
CA LEU A 104 12.89 12.44 0.52
C LEU A 104 13.79 12.59 1.74
N TRP A 105 13.76 11.63 2.66
CA TRP A 105 14.57 11.64 3.86
C TRP A 105 15.92 10.92 3.70
N GLY A 106 16.21 10.35 2.52
CA GLY A 106 17.45 9.62 2.24
C GLY A 106 17.55 8.29 2.97
N LEU A 107 16.41 7.66 3.29
CA LEU A 107 16.34 6.34 3.91
C LEU A 107 16.44 5.25 2.83
N ASN A 108 16.89 4.07 3.25
CA ASN A 108 16.85 2.91 2.36
C ASN A 108 15.40 2.39 2.26
N VAL A 109 14.75 2.61 1.11
CA VAL A 109 13.37 2.19 0.84
C VAL A 109 13.19 0.68 1.02
N ALA A 110 14.16 -0.13 0.62
CA ALA A 110 14.16 -1.59 0.82
C ALA A 110 14.74 -2.01 2.17
N GLY A 111 15.02 -1.07 3.07
CA GLY A 111 15.56 -1.34 4.40
C GLY A 111 14.56 -2.04 5.31
N PRO A 112 15.04 -2.90 6.23
CA PRO A 112 14.17 -3.68 7.09
C PRO A 112 13.22 -2.81 7.92
N GLU A 113 13.66 -1.66 8.41
CA GLU A 113 12.83 -0.75 9.22
C GLU A 113 11.67 -0.15 8.43
N VAL A 114 11.87 0.18 7.13
CA VAL A 114 10.83 0.68 6.24
C VAL A 114 9.85 -0.43 5.89
N LEU A 115 10.35 -1.63 5.57
CA LEU A 115 9.50 -2.78 5.25
C LEU A 115 8.70 -3.28 6.46
N ASP A 116 9.26 -3.23 7.68
CA ASP A 116 8.53 -3.56 8.90
C ASP A 116 7.41 -2.56 9.19
N LEU A 117 7.65 -1.26 8.93
CA LEU A 117 6.60 -0.26 9.00
C LEU A 117 5.50 -0.56 7.96
N ALA A 118 5.88 -0.89 6.73
CA ALA A 118 4.92 -1.25 5.69
C ALA A 118 4.02 -2.44 6.11
N ARG A 119 4.60 -3.49 6.71
CA ARG A 119 3.86 -4.65 7.26
C ARG A 119 2.91 -4.26 8.38
N SER A 120 3.30 -3.30 9.23
CA SER A 120 2.44 -2.83 10.33
C SER A 120 1.23 -2.05 9.87
N LEU A 121 1.32 -1.40 8.71
CA LEU A 121 0.21 -0.66 8.11
C LEU A 121 -0.88 -1.57 7.54
N GLY A 122 -0.49 -2.69 6.94
CA GLY A 122 -1.43 -3.65 6.37
C GLY A 122 -0.73 -4.77 5.60
N ALA A 123 -1.37 -5.94 5.50
CA ALA A 123 -0.80 -7.13 4.88
C ALA A 123 -0.44 -6.94 3.39
N ASP A 124 -1.23 -6.15 2.67
CA ASP A 124 -1.00 -5.91 1.24
C ASP A 124 0.08 -4.83 0.96
N VAL A 125 0.41 -3.99 1.96
CA VAL A 125 1.32 -2.86 1.75
C VAL A 125 2.71 -3.29 1.28
N PRO A 126 3.33 -4.35 1.83
CA PRO A 126 4.66 -4.80 1.41
C PRO A 126 4.76 -5.18 -0.07
N PHE A 127 3.69 -5.69 -0.68
CA PHE A 127 3.69 -6.06 -2.09
C PHE A 127 4.03 -4.89 -3.01
N PHE A 128 3.61 -3.69 -2.68
CA PHE A 128 3.79 -2.51 -3.54
C PHE A 128 5.25 -2.01 -3.57
N PHE A 129 6.09 -2.46 -2.66
CA PHE A 129 7.54 -2.25 -2.70
C PHE A 129 8.24 -3.22 -3.66
N GLU A 130 7.69 -4.42 -3.85
CA GLU A 130 8.21 -5.40 -4.81
C GLU A 130 7.73 -5.06 -6.23
N GLY A 131 6.44 -4.77 -6.39
CA GLY A 131 5.82 -4.54 -7.69
C GLY A 131 5.76 -5.82 -8.55
N GLY A 132 5.48 -5.65 -9.84
CA GLY A 132 5.43 -6.77 -10.80
C GLY A 132 4.45 -7.86 -10.40
N ALA A 133 4.91 -9.12 -10.37
CA ALA A 133 4.17 -10.25 -9.83
C ALA A 133 5.01 -10.97 -8.76
N ALA A 134 4.36 -11.40 -7.67
CA ALA A 134 5.06 -12.09 -6.59
C ALA A 134 4.15 -13.04 -5.81
N LEU A 135 4.73 -14.11 -5.27
CA LEU A 135 4.10 -14.99 -4.31
C LEU A 135 4.37 -14.47 -2.90
N PHE A 136 3.30 -14.28 -2.16
CA PHE A 136 3.33 -13.92 -0.74
C PHE A 136 2.68 -15.01 0.10
N THR A 137 3.21 -15.18 1.32
CA THR A 137 2.77 -16.16 2.32
C THR A 137 2.51 -15.48 3.66
N GLY A 138 2.32 -16.25 4.72
CA GLY A 138 2.00 -15.72 6.04
C GLY A 138 0.57 -15.20 6.08
N ARG A 139 0.37 -13.95 6.44
CA ARG A 139 -0.93 -13.26 6.34
C ARG A 139 -1.13 -12.59 4.96
N GLY A 140 -0.29 -12.93 3.98
CA GLY A 140 -0.15 -12.23 2.71
C GLY A 140 0.89 -11.11 2.75
N ASP A 141 1.70 -11.04 3.80
CA ASP A 141 2.65 -9.96 4.12
C ASP A 141 4.12 -10.37 4.03
N VAL A 142 4.41 -11.64 3.77
CA VAL A 142 5.76 -12.18 3.64
C VAL A 142 6.05 -12.54 2.19
N LEU A 143 6.99 -11.83 1.57
CA LEU A 143 7.46 -12.17 0.23
C LEU A 143 8.14 -13.55 0.25
N ASP A 144 7.61 -14.51 -0.52
CA ASP A 144 8.25 -15.80 -0.74
C ASP A 144 9.22 -15.70 -1.93
N ARG A 145 8.72 -15.26 -3.07
CA ARG A 145 9.56 -15.01 -4.26
C ARG A 145 8.87 -14.13 -5.29
N PRO A 146 9.64 -13.36 -6.08
CA PRO A 146 9.13 -12.71 -7.27
C PRO A 146 8.71 -13.75 -8.33
N LEU A 147 7.74 -13.38 -9.16
CA LEU A 147 7.23 -14.20 -10.26
C LEU A 147 7.31 -13.41 -11.57
N ARG A 148 7.23 -14.14 -12.68
CA ARG A 148 7.05 -13.47 -13.98
C ARG A 148 5.68 -12.84 -14.04
N SER A 149 5.64 -11.53 -14.33
CA SER A 149 4.39 -10.80 -14.53
C SER A 149 3.59 -11.39 -15.70
N LEU A 150 2.28 -11.42 -15.55
CA LEU A 150 1.37 -11.72 -16.64
C LEU A 150 1.39 -10.58 -17.64
N ASP A 151 1.81 -10.86 -18.86
CA ASP A 151 1.79 -9.92 -19.97
C ASP A 151 0.51 -10.12 -20.78
N ALA A 152 -0.61 -9.62 -20.24
CA ALA A 152 -1.93 -9.70 -20.86
C ALA A 152 -2.78 -8.49 -20.47
N PRO A 153 -3.69 -8.03 -21.34
CA PRO A 153 -4.66 -7.01 -20.98
C PRO A 153 -5.62 -7.57 -19.90
N ILE A 154 -5.85 -6.75 -18.87
CA ILE A 154 -6.78 -7.06 -17.78
C ILE A 154 -7.91 -6.05 -17.80
N VAL A 155 -9.16 -6.55 -17.85
CA VAL A 155 -10.35 -5.73 -17.76
C VAL A 155 -10.88 -5.77 -16.34
N LEU A 156 -10.99 -4.59 -15.71
CA LEU A 156 -11.57 -4.43 -14.39
C LEU A 156 -13.04 -4.04 -14.51
N VAL A 157 -13.92 -4.82 -13.88
CA VAL A 157 -15.36 -4.55 -13.83
C VAL A 157 -15.76 -4.43 -12.37
N LYS A 158 -16.18 -3.22 -11.96
CA LYS A 158 -16.75 -2.99 -10.63
C LYS A 158 -18.25 -2.77 -10.78
N PRO A 159 -19.11 -3.61 -10.18
CA PRO A 159 -20.55 -3.36 -10.13
C PRO A 159 -20.88 -2.04 -9.44
N ALA A 160 -22.01 -1.41 -9.80
CA ALA A 160 -22.46 -0.17 -9.18
C ALA A 160 -22.90 -0.39 -7.70
N GLU A 161 -23.33 -1.60 -7.38
CA GLU A 161 -23.72 -2.00 -6.04
C GLU A 161 -22.73 -3.02 -5.48
N PRO A 162 -22.52 -3.05 -4.14
CA PRO A 162 -21.60 -3.99 -3.50
C PRO A 162 -22.11 -5.42 -3.53
#